data_ca63e5483e4a955e430bd337f4a9250b
#
_entry.id   ca63e5483e4a955e430bd337f4a9250b
#
_cell.length_a   1.000
_cell.length_b   1.000
_cell.length_c   1.000
_cell.angle_alpha   90.00
_cell.angle_beta   90.00
_cell.angle_gamma   90.00
#
_symmetry.space_group_name_H-M   'P 1'
#
loop_
_entity.id
_entity.type
_entity.pdbx_description
1 polymer ?
#
loop_
_entity_poly.entity_id
_entity_poly.type
_entity_poly.pdbx_seq_one_letter_code
_entity_poly.pdbx_strand_id
1 'polypeptide(L)'
;YQGDYQFSHEIEHYVGKELFTSSMVLKTSGFNFYRSLNRELYEFDPEKSFDDSNSTLYRCVDYLQKKNHTTVITYNYDTNLEYLLKKRGVRYTVVYDDNSFSDQEAQVDIYHVHGLLPYDRYTERKYLDSLVFTEEEYYYLYNNPYSWNIAKQLHDFKFNVCVFIGISLT
;
A
#
# COMPACT_ATOMS: atom_id res chain seq x y z
N TYR A 1 -3.12 14.22 21.41
CA TYR A 1 -2.17 13.40 20.65
C TYR A 1 -1.50 12.30 21.50
N GLN A 2 -1.33 12.49 22.79
CA GLN A 2 -0.95 11.42 23.72
C GLN A 2 -2.05 10.37 23.94
N GLY A 3 -3.33 10.73 23.75
CA GLY A 3 -4.47 9.84 23.96
C GLY A 3 -4.56 8.67 23.00
N ASP A 4 -4.21 8.85 21.72
CA ASP A 4 -4.30 7.77 20.72
C ASP A 4 -3.19 6.74 20.89
N TYR A 5 -2.00 7.17 21.29
CA TYR A 5 -0.88 6.29 21.62
C TYR A 5 -1.12 5.49 22.90
N GLN A 6 -1.69 6.14 23.90
CA GLN A 6 -2.03 5.51 25.18
C GLN A 6 -3.16 4.50 25.00
N PHE A 7 -4.16 4.81 24.18
CA PHE A 7 -5.25 3.93 23.83
C PHE A 7 -4.78 2.70 23.02
N SER A 8 -3.91 2.89 22.05
CA SER A 8 -3.27 1.79 21.30
C SER A 8 -2.49 0.85 22.23
N HIS A 9 -1.70 1.42 23.13
CA HIS A 9 -0.89 0.64 24.09
C HIS A 9 -1.75 -0.10 25.13
N GLU A 10 -2.87 0.50 25.56
CA GLU A 10 -3.82 -0.16 26.46
C GLU A 10 -4.54 -1.32 25.75
N ILE A 11 -4.91 -1.15 24.48
CA ILE A 11 -5.51 -2.23 23.68
C ILE A 11 -4.52 -3.39 23.50
N GLU A 12 -3.28 -3.13 23.15
CA GLU A 12 -2.23 -4.17 23.06
C GLU A 12 -2.06 -4.94 24.37
N HIS A 13 -2.23 -4.28 25.49
CA HIS A 13 -2.13 -4.90 26.81
C HIS A 13 -3.33 -5.80 27.14
N TYR A 14 -4.55 -5.40 26.74
CA TYR A 14 -5.78 -6.14 27.03
C TYR A 14 -6.12 -7.25 26.04
N VAL A 15 -5.77 -7.10 24.78
CA VAL A 15 -6.16 -8.01 23.69
C VAL A 15 -5.03 -8.97 23.29
N GLY A 16 -3.86 -8.78 23.88
CA GLY A 16 -2.64 -9.51 23.51
C GLY A 16 -1.92 -8.84 22.35
N LYS A 17 -0.65 -9.17 22.18
CA LYS A 17 0.25 -8.56 21.19
C LYS A 17 0.01 -9.03 19.75
N GLU A 18 -1.17 -9.51 19.42
CA GLU A 18 -1.49 -9.88 18.06
C GLU A 18 -1.84 -8.62 17.27
N LEU A 19 -0.93 -8.22 16.38
CA LEU A 19 -1.02 -7.02 15.57
C LEU A 19 -2.40 -6.87 14.87
N PHE A 20 -2.95 -7.99 14.41
CA PHE A 20 -4.21 -8.02 13.67
C PHE A 20 -5.44 -7.74 14.55
N THR A 21 -5.48 -8.29 15.75
CA THR A 21 -6.60 -8.05 16.68
C THR A 21 -6.62 -6.59 17.13
N SER A 22 -5.45 -6.03 17.41
CA SER A 22 -5.30 -4.60 17.73
C SER A 22 -5.74 -3.72 16.56
N SER A 23 -5.43 -4.08 15.32
CA SER A 23 -5.83 -3.34 14.12
C SER A 23 -7.34 -3.33 13.91
N MET A 24 -8.04 -4.43 14.19
CA MET A 24 -9.50 -4.48 14.11
C MET A 24 -10.16 -3.50 15.09
N VAL A 25 -9.70 -3.46 16.32
CA VAL A 25 -10.21 -2.52 17.34
C VAL A 25 -9.90 -1.07 16.94
N LEU A 26 -8.71 -0.81 16.43
CA LEU A 26 -8.33 0.52 15.94
C LEU A 26 -9.16 0.94 14.73
N LYS A 27 -9.42 0.04 13.78
CA LYS A 27 -10.26 0.31 12.60
C LYS A 27 -11.70 0.63 12.99
N THR A 28 -12.25 -0.03 14.00
CA THR A 28 -13.60 0.26 14.52
C THR A 28 -13.69 1.62 15.21
N SER A 29 -12.58 2.22 15.63
CA SER A 29 -12.55 3.59 16.15
C SER A 29 -12.77 4.66 15.06
N GLY A 30 -12.85 4.25 13.79
CA GLY A 30 -13.30 5.07 12.69
C GLY A 30 -12.24 6.09 12.19
N PHE A 31 -12.69 7.30 11.90
CA PHE A 31 -11.93 8.34 11.24
C PHE A 31 -10.57 8.67 11.91
N ASN A 32 -10.48 8.58 13.22
CA ASN A 32 -9.25 8.88 13.97
C ASN A 32 -8.15 7.85 13.65
N PHE A 33 -8.50 6.58 13.46
CA PHE A 33 -7.55 5.56 13.06
C PHE A 33 -6.92 5.87 11.70
N TYR A 34 -7.74 6.14 10.68
CA TYR A 34 -7.23 6.42 9.33
C TYR A 34 -6.40 7.69 9.26
N ARG A 35 -6.77 8.71 10.06
CA ARG A 35 -5.98 9.94 10.19
C ARG A 35 -4.61 9.67 10.81
N SER A 36 -4.56 8.85 11.85
CA SER A 36 -3.29 8.48 12.49
C SER A 36 -2.44 7.63 11.56
N LEU A 37 -3.04 6.63 10.89
CA LEU A 37 -2.35 5.80 9.89
C LEU A 37 -1.77 6.66 8.76
N ASN A 38 -2.56 7.58 8.19
CA ASN A 38 -2.09 8.47 7.14
C ASN A 38 -0.91 9.33 7.62
N ARG A 39 -0.99 9.87 8.84
CA ARG A 39 0.11 10.64 9.41
C ARG A 39 1.39 9.82 9.53
N GLU A 40 1.32 8.59 10.03
CA GLU A 40 2.49 7.72 10.20
C GLU A 40 3.09 7.30 8.83
N LEU A 41 2.24 7.02 7.83
CA LEU A 41 2.69 6.67 6.48
C LEU A 41 3.43 7.83 5.78
N TYR A 42 3.05 9.07 6.10
CA TYR A 42 3.54 10.29 5.46
C TYR A 42 4.17 11.28 6.44
N GLU A 43 4.67 10.79 7.58
CA GLU A 43 5.42 11.60 8.54
C GLU A 43 6.65 12.26 7.90
N PHE A 44 7.19 11.61 6.88
CA PHE A 44 8.24 12.16 6.04
C PHE A 44 7.61 12.97 4.91
N ASP A 45 7.89 14.27 4.89
CA ASP A 45 7.53 15.13 3.75
C ASP A 45 8.14 14.54 2.47
N PRO A 46 7.33 14.04 1.51
CA PRO A 46 7.87 13.45 0.29
C PRO A 46 8.75 14.42 -0.50
N GLU A 47 8.48 15.73 -0.43
CA GLU A 47 9.27 16.75 -1.11
C GLU A 47 10.67 16.92 -0.53
N LYS A 48 10.83 16.64 0.76
CA LYS A 48 12.12 16.79 1.46
C LYS A 48 12.87 15.49 1.65
N SER A 49 12.13 14.39 1.82
CA SER A 49 12.72 13.10 2.23
C SER A 49 13.21 12.25 1.07
N PHE A 50 12.69 12.44 -0.16
CA PHE A 50 13.03 11.61 -1.33
C PHE A 50 14.09 12.22 -2.25
N ASP A 51 14.83 13.20 -1.81
CA ASP A 51 16.00 13.71 -2.57
C ASP A 51 17.27 12.87 -2.30
N ASP A 52 17.15 11.83 -1.48
CA ASP A 52 18.24 10.90 -1.21
C ASP A 52 18.34 9.84 -2.31
N SER A 53 19.29 10.07 -3.24
CA SER A 53 19.63 9.13 -4.31
C SER A 53 20.05 7.73 -3.83
N ASN A 54 20.25 7.55 -2.53
CA ASN A 54 20.61 6.28 -1.90
C ASN A 54 19.40 5.46 -1.46
N SER A 55 18.18 6.01 -1.47
CA SER A 55 17.00 5.24 -1.09
C SER A 55 16.71 4.11 -2.08
N THR A 56 16.27 2.96 -1.57
CA THR A 56 15.87 1.82 -2.41
C THR A 56 14.74 2.21 -3.36
N LEU A 57 13.77 2.99 -2.88
CA LEU A 57 12.63 3.46 -3.67
C LEU A 57 13.11 4.33 -4.86
N TYR A 58 14.05 5.22 -4.63
CA TYR A 58 14.62 6.06 -5.69
C TYR A 58 15.30 5.21 -6.78
N ARG A 59 16.06 4.18 -6.37
CA ARG A 59 16.70 3.25 -7.33
C ARG A 59 15.69 2.41 -8.10
N CYS A 60 14.58 2.03 -7.48
CA CYS A 60 13.47 1.37 -8.15
C CYS A 60 12.88 2.27 -9.24
N VAL A 61 12.62 3.54 -8.93
CA VAL A 61 12.10 4.50 -9.91
C VAL A 61 13.09 4.74 -11.06
N ASP A 62 14.37 4.86 -10.78
CA ASP A 62 15.41 4.95 -11.82
C ASP A 62 15.44 3.72 -12.75
N TYR A 63 15.16 2.56 -12.22
CA TYR A 63 15.01 1.33 -13.02
C TYR A 63 13.75 1.36 -13.87
N LEU A 64 12.60 1.67 -13.27
CA LEU A 64 11.28 1.70 -13.92
C LEU A 64 11.25 2.72 -15.07
N GLN A 65 11.85 3.89 -14.88
CA GLN A 65 11.93 4.94 -15.90
C GLN A 65 12.58 4.48 -17.21
N LYS A 66 13.46 3.47 -17.15
CA LYS A 66 14.19 2.92 -18.31
C LYS A 66 13.44 1.80 -19.04
N LYS A 67 12.26 1.44 -18.57
CA LYS A 67 11.44 0.35 -19.11
C LYS A 67 10.26 0.88 -19.90
N ASN A 68 9.81 0.13 -20.87
CA ASN A 68 8.66 0.50 -21.70
C ASN A 68 7.33 0.12 -21.03
N HIS A 69 7.31 -1.01 -20.34
CA HIS A 69 6.16 -1.48 -19.59
C HIS A 69 6.62 -2.38 -18.45
N THR A 70 6.14 -2.10 -17.24
CA THR A 70 6.49 -2.88 -16.05
C THR A 70 5.31 -2.91 -15.09
N THR A 71 5.02 -4.07 -14.54
CA THR A 71 4.08 -4.21 -13.43
C THR A 71 4.84 -4.11 -12.10
N VAL A 72 4.31 -3.30 -11.20
CA VAL A 72 4.72 -3.25 -9.81
C VAL A 72 3.57 -3.75 -8.94
N ILE A 73 3.81 -4.75 -8.12
CA ILE A 73 2.88 -5.20 -7.08
C ILE A 73 3.44 -4.71 -5.76
N THR A 74 2.66 -3.92 -5.04
CA THR A 74 3.05 -3.39 -3.73
C THR A 74 2.06 -3.80 -2.65
N TYR A 75 2.60 -4.09 -1.47
CA TYR A 75 1.85 -4.34 -0.24
C TYR A 75 1.77 -3.09 0.64
N ASN A 76 2.44 -2.01 0.23
CA ASN A 76 2.38 -0.73 0.93
C ASN A 76 1.07 -0.01 0.65
N TYR A 77 0.60 0.75 1.62
CA TYR A 77 -0.59 1.60 1.50
C TYR A 77 -0.28 3.01 1.00
N ASP A 78 0.99 3.44 1.08
CA ASP A 78 1.40 4.78 0.70
C ASP A 78 1.51 4.99 -0.82
N THR A 79 1.53 6.27 -1.23
CA THR A 79 1.70 6.70 -2.64
C THR A 79 3.08 7.29 -2.94
N ASN A 80 4.10 6.89 -2.21
CA ASN A 80 5.45 7.44 -2.36
C ASN A 80 6.07 7.06 -3.72
N LEU A 81 5.79 5.84 -4.20
CA LEU A 81 6.23 5.39 -5.53
C LEU A 81 5.61 6.26 -6.62
N GLU A 82 4.30 6.47 -6.58
CA GLU A 82 3.56 7.30 -7.52
C GLU A 82 4.06 8.75 -7.54
N TYR A 83 4.32 9.29 -6.36
CA TYR A 83 4.89 10.63 -6.23
C TYR A 83 6.23 10.74 -6.98
N LEU A 84 7.14 9.80 -6.77
CA LEU A 84 8.45 9.81 -7.44
C LEU A 84 8.35 9.55 -8.94
N LEU A 85 7.49 8.64 -9.40
CA LEU A 85 7.25 8.41 -10.83
C LEU A 85 6.71 9.66 -11.50
N LYS A 86 5.75 10.34 -10.88
CA LYS A 86 5.21 11.63 -11.35
C LYS A 86 6.29 12.70 -11.43
N LYS A 87 7.13 12.81 -10.39
CA LYS A 87 8.26 13.76 -10.35
C LYS A 87 9.26 13.51 -11.50
N ARG A 88 9.39 12.26 -11.95
CA ARG A 88 10.25 11.85 -13.06
C ARG A 88 9.57 11.86 -14.44
N GLY A 89 8.31 12.25 -14.51
CA GLY A 89 7.55 12.27 -15.77
C GLY A 89 7.24 10.89 -16.33
N VAL A 90 7.28 9.84 -15.51
CA VAL A 90 6.92 8.48 -15.89
C VAL A 90 5.40 8.34 -15.87
N ARG A 91 4.80 7.83 -16.94
CA ARG A 91 3.36 7.56 -17.00
C ARG A 91 3.06 6.26 -16.24
N TYR A 92 2.10 6.31 -15.34
CA TYR A 92 1.70 5.15 -14.56
C TYR A 92 0.19 5.09 -14.38
N THR A 93 -0.32 3.89 -14.09
CA THR A 93 -1.67 3.65 -13.61
C THR A 93 -1.64 3.02 -12.23
N VAL A 94 -2.71 3.20 -11.48
CA VAL A 94 -2.85 2.65 -10.13
C VAL A 94 -4.12 1.82 -10.05
N VAL A 95 -3.96 0.56 -9.65
CA VAL A 95 -5.03 -0.40 -9.42
C VAL A 95 -5.04 -0.78 -7.95
N TYR A 96 -6.16 -0.57 -7.27
CA TYR A 96 -6.30 -0.83 -5.84
C TYR A 96 -7.65 -1.44 -5.44
N ASP A 97 -8.57 -1.57 -6.41
CA ASP A 97 -9.89 -2.18 -6.23
C ASP A 97 -10.39 -2.83 -7.55
N ASP A 98 -11.54 -3.48 -7.51
CA ASP A 98 -12.16 -4.13 -8.67
C ASP A 98 -12.63 -3.15 -9.77
N ASN A 99 -12.71 -1.86 -9.46
CA ASN A 99 -13.16 -0.82 -10.39
C ASN A 99 -12.00 -0.04 -11.03
N SER A 100 -10.78 -0.32 -10.60
CA SER A 100 -9.58 0.31 -11.12
C SER A 100 -9.03 -0.50 -12.29
N PHE A 101 -8.61 0.17 -13.36
CA PHE A 101 -8.09 -0.48 -14.56
C PHE A 101 -6.72 0.08 -14.94
N SER A 102 -5.86 -0.78 -15.50
CA SER A 102 -4.61 -0.33 -16.10
C SER A 102 -4.88 0.37 -17.44
N ASP A 103 -4.06 1.38 -17.74
CA ASP A 103 -4.06 2.08 -19.03
C ASP A 103 -2.99 1.46 -19.93
N GLN A 104 -3.34 1.10 -21.15
CA GLN A 104 -2.42 0.51 -22.12
C GLN A 104 -1.25 1.43 -22.51
N GLU A 105 -1.39 2.73 -22.28
CA GLU A 105 -0.34 3.71 -22.54
C GLU A 105 0.59 3.95 -21.34
N ALA A 106 0.31 3.35 -20.18
CA ALA A 106 1.15 3.47 -19.00
C ALA A 106 2.49 2.74 -19.18
N GLN A 107 3.56 3.34 -18.69
CA GLN A 107 4.87 2.69 -18.60
C GLN A 107 4.96 1.78 -17.38
N VAL A 108 4.21 2.11 -16.32
CA VAL A 108 4.19 1.36 -15.06
C VAL A 108 2.76 1.16 -14.61
N ASP A 109 2.38 -0.09 -14.41
CA ASP A 109 1.13 -0.43 -13.73
C ASP A 109 1.43 -0.78 -12.28
N ILE A 110 0.84 -0.03 -11.35
CA ILE A 110 1.02 -0.21 -9.91
C ILE A 110 -0.23 -0.86 -9.33
N TYR A 111 -0.05 -2.02 -8.73
CA TYR A 111 -1.12 -2.79 -8.08
C TYR A 111 -0.93 -2.76 -6.56
N HIS A 112 -1.79 -2.01 -5.85
CA HIS A 112 -1.86 -2.00 -4.39
C HIS A 112 -2.75 -3.15 -3.91
N VAL A 113 -2.19 -4.33 -3.77
CA VAL A 113 -2.95 -5.56 -3.48
C VAL A 113 -3.58 -5.60 -2.10
N HIS A 114 -3.16 -4.75 -1.18
CA HIS A 114 -3.76 -4.56 0.14
C HIS A 114 -4.51 -3.23 0.27
N GLY A 115 -4.76 -2.54 -0.85
CA GLY A 115 -5.43 -1.26 -0.87
C GLY A 115 -4.47 -0.07 -0.80
N LEU A 116 -5.03 1.12 -0.88
CA LEU A 116 -4.31 2.37 -1.03
C LEU A 116 -4.85 3.44 -0.09
N LEU A 117 -3.97 4.18 0.57
CA LEU A 117 -4.31 5.32 1.42
C LEU A 117 -3.54 6.57 0.96
N PRO A 118 -4.06 7.37 0.02
CA PRO A 118 -3.38 8.57 -0.47
C PRO A 118 -3.25 9.64 0.61
N TYR A 119 -2.18 10.41 0.55
CA TYR A 119 -1.85 11.46 1.52
C TYR A 119 -2.99 12.49 1.74
N ASP A 120 -3.55 13.01 0.64
CA ASP A 120 -4.54 14.09 0.65
C ASP A 120 -6.00 13.60 0.59
N ARG A 121 -6.22 12.29 0.44
CA ARG A 121 -7.54 11.68 0.20
C ARG A 121 -7.88 10.54 1.17
N TYR A 122 -7.21 10.48 2.30
CA TYR A 122 -7.42 9.42 3.30
C TYR A 122 -8.82 9.41 3.92
N THR A 123 -9.66 10.42 3.63
CA THR A 123 -11.06 10.47 4.07
C THR A 123 -12.06 9.95 3.04
N GLU A 124 -11.62 9.73 1.80
CA GLU A 124 -12.50 9.22 0.75
C GLU A 124 -12.78 7.73 0.98
N ARG A 125 -14.07 7.40 1.07
CA ARG A 125 -14.54 6.06 1.42
C ARG A 125 -14.00 4.96 0.50
N LYS A 126 -13.88 5.23 -0.80
CA LYS A 126 -13.35 4.26 -1.77
C LYS A 126 -11.95 3.74 -1.43
N TYR A 127 -11.09 4.59 -0.84
CA TYR A 127 -9.77 4.15 -0.40
C TYR A 127 -9.85 3.37 0.91
N LEU A 128 -10.68 3.84 1.86
CA LEU A 128 -10.86 3.16 3.13
C LEU A 128 -11.44 1.76 2.96
N ASP A 129 -12.39 1.60 2.04
CA ASP A 129 -13.03 0.32 1.73
C ASP A 129 -12.07 -0.64 0.99
N SER A 130 -11.00 -0.13 0.35
CA SER A 130 -10.01 -0.96 -0.33
C SER A 130 -8.95 -1.55 0.60
N LEU A 131 -8.81 -1.03 1.83
CA LEU A 131 -7.73 -1.42 2.74
C LEU A 131 -7.94 -2.81 3.32
N VAL A 132 -6.96 -3.67 3.13
CA VAL A 132 -6.84 -4.99 3.77
C VAL A 132 -5.89 -4.84 4.95
N PHE A 133 -6.42 -4.69 6.16
CA PHE A 133 -5.65 -4.35 7.35
C PHE A 133 -5.87 -5.28 8.53
N THR A 134 -7.08 -5.86 8.65
CA THR A 134 -7.44 -6.75 9.74
C THR A 134 -7.24 -8.22 9.37
N GLU A 135 -7.10 -9.09 10.37
CA GLU A 135 -7.01 -10.54 10.19
C GLU A 135 -8.21 -11.10 9.41
N GLU A 136 -9.40 -10.59 9.70
CA GLU A 136 -10.63 -10.99 9.02
C GLU A 136 -10.58 -10.64 7.53
N GLU A 137 -10.10 -9.44 7.18
CA GLU A 137 -9.95 -9.00 5.79
C GLU A 137 -8.89 -9.83 5.04
N TYR A 138 -7.77 -10.15 5.70
CA TYR A 138 -6.79 -11.09 5.16
C TYR A 138 -7.36 -12.49 4.97
N TYR A 139 -8.14 -12.97 5.93
CA TYR A 139 -8.80 -14.27 5.82
C TYR A 139 -9.74 -14.32 4.61
N TYR A 140 -10.59 -13.31 4.41
CA TYR A 140 -11.45 -13.22 3.24
C TYR A 140 -10.67 -13.14 1.93
N LEU A 141 -9.59 -12.35 1.91
CA LEU A 141 -8.73 -12.23 0.76
C LEU A 141 -8.12 -13.57 0.34
N TYR A 142 -7.51 -14.29 1.27
CA TYR A 142 -6.83 -15.55 0.99
C TYR A 142 -7.78 -16.71 0.67
N ASN A 143 -9.00 -16.66 1.17
CA ASN A 143 -10.02 -17.69 0.86
C ASN A 143 -10.78 -17.42 -0.45
N ASN A 144 -10.53 -16.30 -1.11
CA ASN A 144 -11.09 -15.99 -2.43
C ASN A 144 -9.99 -15.96 -3.51
N PRO A 145 -9.62 -17.11 -4.11
CA PRO A 145 -8.57 -17.17 -5.11
C PRO A 145 -8.93 -16.43 -6.42
N TYR A 146 -10.19 -16.06 -6.57
CA TYR A 146 -10.70 -15.30 -7.72
C TYR A 146 -10.72 -13.80 -7.50
N SER A 147 -10.36 -13.32 -6.30
CA SER A 147 -10.18 -11.89 -6.08
C SER A 147 -9.10 -11.34 -7.01
N TRP A 148 -9.31 -10.14 -7.54
CA TRP A 148 -8.43 -9.54 -8.55
C TRP A 148 -6.96 -9.49 -8.09
N ASN A 149 -6.73 -9.16 -6.82
CA ASN A 149 -5.41 -9.03 -6.23
C ASN A 149 -4.68 -10.39 -6.10
N ILE A 150 -5.36 -11.46 -5.71
CA ILE A 150 -4.79 -12.81 -5.68
C ILE A 150 -4.56 -13.32 -7.11
N ALA A 151 -5.56 -13.20 -7.98
CA ALA A 151 -5.46 -13.63 -9.37
C ALA A 151 -4.30 -12.93 -10.11
N LYS A 152 -4.13 -11.62 -9.89
CA LYS A 152 -3.01 -10.85 -10.48
C LYS A 152 -1.65 -11.35 -10.00
N GLN A 153 -1.48 -11.56 -8.70
CA GLN A 153 -0.23 -12.07 -8.12
C GLN A 153 0.10 -13.46 -8.68
N LEU A 154 -0.86 -14.38 -8.66
CA LEU A 154 -0.67 -15.74 -9.17
C LEU A 154 -0.33 -15.76 -10.66
N HIS A 155 -0.98 -14.92 -11.46
CA HIS A 155 -0.68 -14.76 -12.87
C HIS A 155 0.77 -14.33 -13.08
N ASP A 156 1.20 -13.27 -12.38
CA ASP A 156 2.53 -12.71 -12.59
C ASP A 156 3.62 -13.66 -12.10
N PHE A 157 3.43 -14.33 -10.97
CA PHE A 157 4.38 -15.32 -10.46
C PHE A 157 4.53 -16.52 -11.41
N LYS A 158 3.48 -16.86 -12.15
CA LYS A 158 3.50 -18.00 -13.08
C LYS A 158 4.12 -17.66 -14.44
N PHE A 159 3.87 -16.45 -14.94
CA PHE A 159 4.15 -16.11 -16.34
C PHE A 159 5.23 -15.05 -16.53
N ASN A 160 5.66 -14.36 -15.47
CA ASN A 160 6.61 -13.26 -15.56
C ASN A 160 7.86 -13.52 -14.71
N VAL A 161 8.93 -12.80 -15.03
CA VAL A 161 10.11 -12.74 -14.18
C VAL A 161 9.82 -11.73 -13.05
N CYS A 162 9.88 -12.20 -11.81
CA CYS A 162 9.60 -11.39 -10.64
C CYS A 162 10.90 -11.03 -9.89
N VAL A 163 10.99 -9.76 -9.48
CA VAL A 163 12.06 -9.28 -8.62
C VAL A 163 11.43 -8.84 -7.30
N PHE A 164 11.86 -9.42 -6.20
CA PHE A 164 11.36 -9.11 -4.86
C PHE A 164 12.24 -8.08 -4.17
N ILE A 165 11.65 -7.01 -3.65
CA ILE A 165 12.36 -5.92 -3.00
C ILE A 165 11.71 -5.62 -1.65
N GLY A 166 12.48 -5.71 -0.56
CA GLY A 166 12.03 -5.38 0.79
C GLY A 166 10.97 -6.35 1.36
N ILE A 167 10.85 -7.55 0.80
CA ILE A 167 9.92 -8.58 1.29
C ILE A 167 10.70 -9.59 2.12
N SER A 168 10.21 -9.88 3.34
CA SER A 168 10.66 -11.02 4.11
C SER A 168 9.96 -12.28 3.61
N LEU A 169 10.72 -13.28 3.18
CA LEU A 169 10.21 -14.58 2.73
C LEU A 169 10.24 -15.63 3.87
N THR A 170 10.13 -15.18 5.11
CA THR A 170 10.10 -16.04 6.30
C THR A 170 8.71 -16.58 6.56
#